data_e340d0e3355cd21866b7ed87deedff44
#
_entry.id   e340d0e3355cd21866b7ed87deedff44
#
_cell.length_a   1.000
_cell.length_b   1.000
_cell.length_c   1.000
_cell.angle_alpha   90.00
_cell.angle_beta   90.00
_cell.angle_gamma   90.00
#
_symmetry.space_group_name_H-M   'P 1'
#
loop_
_entity.id
_entity.type
_entity.pdbx_description
1 polymer ?
#
loop_
_entity_poly.entity_id
_entity_poly.type
_entity_poly.pdbx_seq_one_letter_code
_entity_poly.pdbx_strand_id
1 'polypeptide(L)'
;MSTISAPEYRAFSRSDLYTFMHRAFRQLNPQVPFLHNWHNELIAGKLESCFRREINRLIINVPPRSLKSHAAAVAFPAYVLGHNPSAQIICASYGQDLASKHSLDCRTLMASEWYRGLFPTRLSPQKQSLQEFLTIQGGFRLSTSVGGVLTGRGADLIIIDDPLKPDEALSETQRKAVNDWFDHTLYSRLNDKRTGCIIIIMQRLHEDDLVGHVLEQENWEHVRLPAIAEEEETHIIATSFRTRTVRRQIGEPLHPEREPLPVLGHLRRTIGEYNFAGQYQQQPAPLGGGMVKAAWFRTYVPGEEPSRFDLVFQSWDTANKSTELSDFSVCTTWGRRNKKLYLLHVLRKRMDYPDLKRAVRDQAERFRPSNILIEDKASGTQLIQELIRESIYGVTRYEPTMDKVMRLHSVTNTIENGFVYLPTESDWLAAYLHELITFPSGKHDDQADSTSQALDWAKEQYFAFPLLEYYRREALRLRLKLGDRYRFIQCDEDEEIIAVDNTTGQKIRWNGQYWVDYTPGETHNEQQPAVRFGSPLVTKQD
;
A
#
# COMPACT_ATOMS: atom_id res chain seq x y z
N MET A 1 -22.78 -38.93 -11.75
CA MET A 1 -22.16 -38.49 -10.48
C MET A 1 -23.11 -38.82 -9.35
N SER A 2 -22.73 -39.70 -8.43
CA SER A 2 -23.53 -40.02 -7.24
C SER A 2 -23.63 -38.76 -6.37
N THR A 3 -24.84 -38.35 -6.06
CA THR A 3 -25.09 -37.23 -5.12
C THR A 3 -24.68 -37.68 -3.71
N ILE A 4 -23.71 -36.96 -3.13
CA ILE A 4 -23.29 -37.18 -1.73
C ILE A 4 -24.47 -36.88 -0.82
N SER A 5 -24.84 -37.82 0.03
CA SER A 5 -25.94 -37.66 1.00
C SER A 5 -25.56 -36.66 2.12
N ALA A 6 -26.57 -36.08 2.77
CA ALA A 6 -26.33 -35.14 3.88
C ALA A 6 -25.51 -35.74 5.05
N PRO A 7 -25.71 -37.03 5.44
CA PRO A 7 -24.86 -37.71 6.44
C PRO A 7 -23.40 -37.84 5.98
N GLU A 8 -23.17 -38.27 4.74
CA GLU A 8 -21.82 -38.39 4.17
C GLU A 8 -21.11 -37.02 4.14
N TYR A 9 -21.79 -35.97 3.70
CA TYR A 9 -21.24 -34.64 3.70
C TYR A 9 -20.86 -34.13 5.11
N ARG A 10 -21.67 -34.48 6.14
CA ARG A 10 -21.34 -34.21 7.53
C ARG A 10 -20.09 -34.97 7.98
N ALA A 11 -19.99 -36.24 7.61
CA ALA A 11 -18.80 -37.05 7.92
C ALA A 11 -17.54 -36.47 7.29
N PHE A 12 -17.59 -36.07 6.01
CA PHE A 12 -16.49 -35.40 5.33
C PHE A 12 -16.12 -34.06 6.01
N SER A 13 -17.12 -33.23 6.29
CA SER A 13 -16.87 -31.92 6.94
C SER A 13 -16.27 -32.06 8.35
N ARG A 14 -16.52 -33.20 9.03
CA ARG A 14 -15.93 -33.48 10.34
C ARG A 14 -14.51 -34.02 10.25
N SER A 15 -14.17 -34.76 9.21
CA SER A 15 -12.90 -35.50 9.11
C SER A 15 -11.86 -34.85 8.22
N ASP A 16 -12.23 -33.83 7.42
CA ASP A 16 -11.36 -33.14 6.46
C ASP A 16 -11.47 -31.64 6.64
N LEU A 17 -10.37 -31.03 6.98
CA LEU A 17 -10.31 -29.57 7.24
C LEU A 17 -10.63 -28.76 5.98
N TYR A 18 -10.22 -29.19 4.78
CA TYR A 18 -10.53 -28.48 3.56
C TYR A 18 -12.04 -28.40 3.29
N THR A 19 -12.74 -29.52 3.44
CA THR A 19 -14.21 -29.58 3.34
C THR A 19 -14.88 -28.70 4.41
N PHE A 20 -14.35 -28.74 5.64
CA PHE A 20 -14.81 -27.87 6.72
C PHE A 20 -14.60 -26.38 6.40
N MET A 21 -13.41 -25.98 5.95
CA MET A 21 -13.07 -24.60 5.56
C MET A 21 -14.02 -24.08 4.48
N HIS A 22 -14.26 -24.89 3.44
CA HIS A 22 -15.19 -24.53 2.36
C HIS A 22 -16.59 -24.23 2.90
N ARG A 23 -17.11 -25.12 3.74
CA ARG A 23 -18.46 -24.96 4.31
C ARG A 23 -18.51 -23.79 5.30
N ALA A 24 -17.47 -23.61 6.11
CA ALA A 24 -17.32 -22.49 7.03
C ALA A 24 -17.32 -21.15 6.28
N PHE A 25 -16.61 -21.05 5.15
CA PHE A 25 -16.62 -19.86 4.30
C PHE A 25 -18.02 -19.52 3.81
N ARG A 26 -18.75 -20.51 3.27
CA ARG A 26 -20.13 -20.32 2.81
C ARG A 26 -21.10 -19.96 3.92
N GLN A 27 -20.84 -20.45 5.15
CA GLN A 27 -21.65 -20.12 6.33
C GLN A 27 -21.51 -18.65 6.72
N LEU A 28 -20.27 -18.12 6.63
CA LEU A 28 -19.96 -16.74 7.00
C LEU A 28 -20.21 -15.76 5.85
N ASN A 29 -20.13 -16.22 4.60
CA ASN A 29 -20.23 -15.40 3.40
C ASN A 29 -21.22 -16.00 2.40
N PRO A 30 -22.53 -16.01 2.69
CA PRO A 30 -23.52 -16.76 1.88
C PRO A 30 -23.68 -16.21 0.45
N GLN A 31 -23.32 -14.96 0.21
CA GLN A 31 -23.42 -14.29 -1.10
C GLN A 31 -22.13 -14.37 -1.92
N VAL A 32 -21.04 -14.88 -1.37
CA VAL A 32 -19.73 -14.91 -2.04
C VAL A 32 -19.40 -16.36 -2.43
N PRO A 33 -19.12 -16.64 -3.72
CA PRO A 33 -18.70 -17.98 -4.13
C PRO A 33 -17.32 -18.30 -3.57
N PHE A 34 -17.15 -19.54 -3.12
CA PHE A 34 -15.83 -20.06 -2.76
C PHE A 34 -15.14 -20.53 -4.05
N LEU A 35 -14.04 -19.88 -4.40
CA LEU A 35 -13.24 -20.28 -5.55
C LEU A 35 -12.25 -21.37 -5.11
N HIS A 36 -12.47 -22.57 -5.61
CA HIS A 36 -11.61 -23.70 -5.32
C HIS A 36 -10.25 -23.54 -5.98
N ASN A 37 -9.18 -23.73 -5.22
CA ASN A 37 -7.84 -23.80 -5.75
C ASN A 37 -6.96 -24.71 -4.88
N TRP A 38 -6.00 -25.37 -5.49
CA TRP A 38 -5.11 -26.34 -4.88
C TRP A 38 -4.33 -25.79 -3.67
N HIS A 39 -3.97 -24.50 -3.66
CA HIS A 39 -3.24 -23.89 -2.55
C HIS A 39 -4.07 -23.90 -1.25
N ASN A 40 -5.40 -23.79 -1.33
CA ASN A 40 -6.27 -23.89 -0.16
C ASN A 40 -6.31 -25.33 0.39
N GLU A 41 -6.22 -26.34 -0.48
CA GLU A 41 -6.09 -27.73 -0.04
C GLU A 41 -4.72 -27.96 0.63
N LEU A 42 -3.64 -27.39 0.08
CA LEU A 42 -2.30 -27.48 0.66
C LEU A 42 -2.27 -26.87 2.06
N ILE A 43 -2.80 -25.64 2.21
CA ILE A 43 -2.92 -24.97 3.51
C ILE A 43 -3.70 -25.84 4.49
N ALA A 44 -4.85 -26.35 4.09
CA ALA A 44 -5.66 -27.23 4.95
C ALA A 44 -4.90 -28.50 5.37
N GLY A 45 -4.21 -29.16 4.43
CA GLY A 45 -3.42 -30.36 4.73
C GLY A 45 -2.28 -30.08 5.73
N LYS A 46 -1.58 -28.96 5.60
CA LYS A 46 -0.52 -28.56 6.56
C LYS A 46 -1.10 -28.21 7.93
N LEU A 47 -2.24 -27.53 7.99
CA LEU A 47 -2.95 -27.28 9.25
C LEU A 47 -3.45 -28.57 9.89
N GLU A 48 -3.92 -29.56 9.11
CA GLU A 48 -4.27 -30.89 9.64
C GLU A 48 -3.04 -31.61 10.20
N SER A 49 -1.88 -31.51 9.57
CA SER A 49 -0.63 -32.06 10.12
C SER A 49 -0.25 -31.40 11.46
N CYS A 50 -0.53 -30.10 11.63
CA CYS A 50 -0.40 -29.44 12.93
C CYS A 50 -1.41 -29.99 13.95
N PHE A 51 -2.66 -30.19 13.54
CA PHE A 51 -3.69 -30.79 14.40
C PHE A 51 -3.31 -32.20 14.86
N ARG A 52 -2.72 -33.02 13.98
CA ARG A 52 -2.22 -34.38 14.32
C ARG A 52 -0.88 -34.38 15.06
N ARG A 53 -0.29 -33.15 15.31
CA ARG A 53 1.03 -32.96 15.95
C ARG A 53 2.20 -33.57 15.18
N GLU A 54 2.06 -33.68 13.87
CA GLU A 54 3.13 -34.05 12.95
C GLU A 54 4.06 -32.85 12.66
N ILE A 55 3.49 -31.66 12.70
CA ILE A 55 4.19 -30.37 12.54
C ILE A 55 3.90 -29.49 13.75
N ASN A 56 4.95 -29.02 14.43
CA ASN A 56 4.83 -28.16 15.60
C ASN A 56 5.24 -26.70 15.31
N ARG A 57 5.92 -26.46 14.20
CA ARG A 57 6.38 -25.14 13.73
C ARG A 57 6.03 -25.03 12.26
N LEU A 58 5.05 -24.20 11.93
CA LEU A 58 4.58 -24.04 10.56
C LEU A 58 4.57 -22.57 10.16
N ILE A 59 5.21 -22.28 9.03
CA ILE A 59 5.12 -20.98 8.35
C ILE A 59 4.40 -21.15 7.03
N ILE A 60 3.41 -20.29 6.76
CA ILE A 60 2.73 -20.23 5.47
C ILE A 60 2.81 -18.79 4.95
N ASN A 61 3.57 -18.59 3.87
CA ASN A 61 3.63 -17.33 3.16
C ASN A 61 2.82 -17.42 1.87
N VAL A 62 1.82 -16.57 1.74
CA VAL A 62 0.88 -16.58 0.61
C VAL A 62 0.37 -15.17 0.33
N PRO A 63 0.09 -14.80 -0.94
CA PRO A 63 -0.37 -13.47 -1.32
C PRO A 63 -1.61 -12.99 -0.55
N PRO A 64 -1.87 -11.69 -0.53
CA PRO A 64 -3.12 -11.14 0.00
C PRO A 64 -4.35 -11.79 -0.63
N ARG A 65 -5.46 -11.84 0.11
CA ARG A 65 -6.76 -12.39 -0.35
C ARG A 65 -6.76 -13.89 -0.73
N SER A 66 -5.75 -14.65 -0.35
CA SER A 66 -5.68 -16.13 -0.56
C SER A 66 -6.37 -16.94 0.53
N LEU A 67 -7.35 -16.37 1.21
CA LEU A 67 -8.12 -17.01 2.30
C LEU A 67 -7.29 -17.45 3.53
N LYS A 68 -6.05 -16.96 3.67
CA LYS A 68 -5.12 -17.32 4.73
C LYS A 68 -5.71 -17.17 6.14
N SER A 69 -6.26 -15.99 6.45
CA SER A 69 -6.85 -15.69 7.76
C SER A 69 -8.12 -16.51 8.02
N HIS A 70 -8.94 -16.72 6.97
CA HIS A 70 -10.11 -17.60 7.09
C HIS A 70 -9.69 -19.03 7.44
N ALA A 71 -8.66 -19.54 6.78
CA ALA A 71 -8.13 -20.89 7.04
C ALA A 71 -7.57 -21.01 8.46
N ALA A 72 -6.56 -20.19 8.81
CA ALA A 72 -5.77 -20.38 10.03
C ALA A 72 -6.40 -19.71 11.26
N ALA A 73 -6.98 -18.50 11.13
CA ALA A 73 -7.46 -17.75 12.30
C ALA A 73 -8.96 -17.94 12.61
N VAL A 74 -9.74 -18.49 11.66
CA VAL A 74 -11.19 -18.68 11.83
C VAL A 74 -11.60 -20.16 11.79
N ALA A 75 -11.40 -20.83 10.65
CA ALA A 75 -11.87 -22.20 10.46
C ALA A 75 -11.06 -23.22 11.27
N PHE A 76 -9.73 -23.11 11.27
CA PHE A 76 -8.89 -24.07 11.98
C PHE A 76 -9.09 -24.07 13.50
N PRO A 77 -9.16 -22.94 14.22
CA PRO A 77 -9.50 -22.93 15.64
C PRO A 77 -10.87 -23.54 15.94
N ALA A 78 -11.87 -23.28 15.10
CA ALA A 78 -13.19 -23.89 15.24
C ALA A 78 -13.15 -25.42 15.04
N TYR A 79 -12.36 -25.88 14.06
CA TYR A 79 -12.16 -27.30 13.80
C TYR A 79 -11.46 -28.00 14.98
N VAL A 80 -10.37 -27.39 15.49
CA VAL A 80 -9.63 -27.93 16.66
C VAL A 80 -10.53 -28.00 17.88
N LEU A 81 -11.26 -26.93 18.22
CA LEU A 81 -12.19 -26.92 19.36
C LEU A 81 -13.38 -27.87 19.16
N GLY A 82 -13.75 -28.18 17.91
CA GLY A 82 -14.77 -29.17 17.60
C GLY A 82 -14.35 -30.58 18.00
N HIS A 83 -13.12 -30.94 17.75
CA HIS A 83 -12.52 -32.24 18.05
C HIS A 83 -11.98 -32.34 19.47
N ASN A 84 -11.34 -31.27 19.95
CA ASN A 84 -10.81 -31.19 21.32
C ASN A 84 -11.37 -29.93 22.01
N PRO A 85 -12.52 -30.06 22.66
CA PRO A 85 -13.18 -28.92 23.28
C PRO A 85 -12.47 -28.35 24.53
N SER A 86 -11.41 -28.99 25.01
CA SER A 86 -10.55 -28.46 26.08
C SER A 86 -9.28 -27.76 25.58
N ALA A 87 -9.05 -27.72 24.25
CA ALA A 87 -7.87 -27.09 23.68
C ALA A 87 -7.80 -25.58 24.01
N GLN A 88 -6.59 -25.10 24.27
CA GLN A 88 -6.30 -23.71 24.58
C GLN A 88 -5.59 -23.06 23.40
N ILE A 89 -6.24 -22.06 22.79
CA ILE A 89 -5.79 -21.45 21.53
C ILE A 89 -5.61 -19.95 21.71
N ILE A 90 -4.42 -19.45 21.36
CA ILE A 90 -4.12 -18.02 21.23
C ILE A 90 -4.03 -17.69 19.73
N CYS A 91 -4.77 -16.64 19.29
CA CYS A 91 -4.67 -16.09 17.96
C CYS A 91 -4.25 -14.62 18.04
N ALA A 92 -3.16 -14.27 17.38
CA ALA A 92 -2.61 -12.92 17.36
C ALA A 92 -2.60 -12.34 15.95
N SER A 93 -2.82 -11.02 15.84
CA SER A 93 -2.69 -10.27 14.60
C SER A 93 -2.02 -8.91 14.87
N TYR A 94 -1.67 -8.13 13.83
CA TYR A 94 -1.04 -6.81 14.03
C TYR A 94 -1.90 -5.85 14.86
N GLY A 95 -3.23 -5.95 14.80
CA GLY A 95 -4.15 -5.05 15.49
C GLY A 95 -5.32 -5.76 16.14
N GLN A 96 -5.81 -5.17 17.24
CA GLN A 96 -6.90 -5.76 18.04
C GLN A 96 -8.22 -5.86 17.26
N ASP A 97 -8.50 -4.91 16.37
CA ASP A 97 -9.75 -4.92 15.58
C ASP A 97 -9.79 -6.12 14.62
N LEU A 98 -8.68 -6.39 13.93
CA LEU A 98 -8.56 -7.56 13.05
C LEU A 98 -8.66 -8.87 13.85
N ALA A 99 -7.93 -8.94 14.95
CA ALA A 99 -7.96 -10.09 15.85
C ALA A 99 -9.38 -10.34 16.41
N SER A 100 -10.10 -9.28 16.79
CA SER A 100 -11.49 -9.34 17.28
C SER A 100 -12.47 -9.77 16.18
N LYS A 101 -12.27 -9.29 14.94
CA LYS A 101 -13.08 -9.71 13.79
C LYS A 101 -12.95 -11.23 13.56
N HIS A 102 -11.74 -11.75 13.52
CA HIS A 102 -11.52 -13.20 13.35
C HIS A 102 -12.11 -14.01 14.51
N SER A 103 -12.07 -13.46 15.74
CA SER A 103 -12.72 -14.09 16.89
C SER A 103 -14.24 -14.14 16.75
N LEU A 104 -14.84 -13.04 16.32
CA LEU A 104 -16.28 -12.97 16.07
C LEU A 104 -16.71 -13.98 15.00
N ASP A 105 -15.98 -14.04 13.89
CA ASP A 105 -16.25 -14.97 12.79
C ASP A 105 -16.16 -16.44 13.28
N CYS A 106 -15.11 -16.79 14.03
CA CYS A 106 -14.93 -18.12 14.62
C CYS A 106 -16.07 -18.47 15.60
N ARG A 107 -16.42 -17.54 16.49
CA ARG A 107 -17.52 -17.72 17.45
C ARG A 107 -18.87 -17.87 16.76
N THR A 108 -19.14 -17.05 15.73
CA THR A 108 -20.37 -17.13 14.92
C THR A 108 -20.47 -18.47 14.22
N LEU A 109 -19.37 -18.96 13.67
CA LEU A 109 -19.30 -20.29 13.06
C LEU A 109 -19.64 -21.38 14.07
N MET A 110 -19.02 -21.37 15.26
CA MET A 110 -19.24 -22.37 16.32
C MET A 110 -20.66 -22.33 16.91
N ALA A 111 -21.31 -21.15 16.88
CA ALA A 111 -22.69 -20.97 17.32
C ALA A 111 -23.72 -21.46 16.29
N SER A 112 -23.33 -21.66 15.02
CA SER A 112 -24.26 -22.07 13.95
C SER A 112 -24.84 -23.46 14.15
N GLU A 113 -26.05 -23.67 13.66
CA GLU A 113 -26.72 -24.98 13.70
C GLU A 113 -25.89 -26.05 12.95
N TRP A 114 -25.30 -25.69 11.83
CA TRP A 114 -24.44 -26.57 11.06
C TRP A 114 -23.27 -27.10 11.90
N TYR A 115 -22.51 -26.19 12.55
CA TYR A 115 -21.38 -26.60 13.40
C TYR A 115 -21.81 -27.44 14.58
N ARG A 116 -22.91 -27.07 15.26
CA ARG A 116 -23.50 -27.80 16.39
C ARG A 116 -24.03 -29.16 15.99
N GLY A 117 -24.37 -29.35 14.72
CA GLY A 117 -24.71 -30.64 14.14
C GLY A 117 -23.51 -31.54 13.79
N LEU A 118 -22.31 -30.95 13.64
CA LEU A 118 -21.06 -31.66 13.37
C LEU A 118 -20.35 -32.09 14.66
N PHE A 119 -20.30 -31.18 15.64
CA PHE A 119 -19.51 -31.38 16.86
C PHE A 119 -20.37 -31.29 18.12
N PRO A 120 -20.05 -32.06 19.17
CA PRO A 120 -20.72 -31.95 20.46
C PRO A 120 -20.33 -30.71 21.26
N THR A 121 -19.25 -30.03 20.84
CA THR A 121 -18.72 -28.83 21.49
C THR A 121 -19.73 -27.70 21.54
N ARG A 122 -19.86 -27.06 22.71
CA ARG A 122 -20.74 -25.91 22.94
C ARG A 122 -19.95 -24.76 23.58
N LEU A 123 -20.32 -23.54 23.21
CA LEU A 123 -19.78 -22.35 23.83
C LEU A 123 -20.32 -22.19 25.26
N SER A 124 -19.46 -21.82 26.19
CA SER A 124 -19.83 -21.58 27.57
C SER A 124 -20.55 -20.20 27.68
N PRO A 125 -21.69 -20.15 28.40
CA PRO A 125 -22.35 -18.86 28.63
C PRO A 125 -21.55 -17.91 29.55
N GLN A 126 -20.57 -18.43 30.29
CA GLN A 126 -19.81 -17.66 31.28
C GLN A 126 -18.89 -16.61 30.64
N LYS A 127 -18.33 -16.89 29.45
CA LYS A 127 -17.43 -15.96 28.76
C LYS A 127 -17.55 -16.09 27.26
N GLN A 128 -18.07 -15.05 26.62
CA GLN A 128 -18.27 -14.95 25.17
C GLN A 128 -17.92 -13.54 24.65
N SER A 129 -16.78 -13.00 25.10
CA SER A 129 -16.32 -11.69 24.59
C SER A 129 -15.70 -11.82 23.19
N LEU A 130 -15.45 -10.70 22.53
CA LEU A 130 -14.71 -10.68 21.26
C LEU A 130 -13.23 -11.04 21.45
N GLN A 131 -12.68 -10.80 22.63
CA GLN A 131 -11.29 -11.13 22.94
C GLN A 131 -11.14 -12.58 23.36
N GLU A 132 -12.11 -13.15 24.09
CA GLU A 132 -12.01 -14.51 24.57
C GLU A 132 -13.39 -15.16 24.69
N PHE A 133 -13.51 -16.36 24.17
CA PHE A 133 -14.65 -17.22 24.43
C PHE A 133 -14.21 -18.61 24.86
N LEU A 134 -15.03 -19.24 25.70
CA LEU A 134 -14.78 -20.57 26.27
C LEU A 134 -15.74 -21.59 25.71
N THR A 135 -15.31 -22.86 25.71
CA THR A 135 -16.17 -24.01 25.59
C THR A 135 -16.68 -24.45 26.98
N ILE A 136 -17.73 -25.26 27.04
CA ILE A 136 -18.23 -25.85 28.28
C ILE A 136 -17.16 -26.75 28.95
N GLN A 137 -16.25 -27.37 28.17
CA GLN A 137 -15.19 -28.24 28.65
C GLN A 137 -13.91 -27.46 29.04
N GLY A 138 -13.95 -26.13 29.09
CA GLY A 138 -12.86 -25.29 29.59
C GLY A 138 -11.79 -24.93 28.56
N GLY A 139 -11.89 -25.42 27.32
CA GLY A 139 -11.04 -24.88 26.24
C GLY A 139 -11.42 -23.45 25.87
N PHE A 140 -10.52 -22.74 25.21
CA PHE A 140 -10.75 -21.35 24.84
C PHE A 140 -10.06 -20.95 23.54
N ARG A 141 -10.59 -19.89 22.95
CA ARG A 141 -9.87 -19.09 21.95
C ARG A 141 -9.69 -17.67 22.49
N LEU A 142 -8.43 -17.29 22.70
CA LEU A 142 -8.02 -15.94 23.08
C LEU A 142 -7.53 -15.19 21.85
N SER A 143 -7.99 -13.96 21.68
CA SER A 143 -7.65 -13.06 20.59
C SER A 143 -6.84 -11.90 21.14
N THR A 144 -5.68 -11.62 20.55
CA THR A 144 -4.78 -10.54 20.98
C THR A 144 -4.15 -9.84 19.77
N SER A 145 -3.58 -8.66 20.01
CA SER A 145 -2.70 -8.00 19.05
C SER A 145 -1.24 -8.20 19.43
N VAL A 146 -0.33 -7.90 18.49
CA VAL A 146 1.09 -7.71 18.81
C VAL A 146 1.22 -6.67 19.92
N GLY A 147 2.07 -6.93 20.91
CA GLY A 147 2.19 -6.10 22.11
C GLY A 147 1.06 -6.24 23.12
N GLY A 148 0.02 -7.02 22.83
CA GLY A 148 -1.10 -7.27 23.74
C GLY A 148 -0.71 -8.07 24.97
N VAL A 149 -1.47 -7.87 26.05
CA VAL A 149 -1.20 -8.51 27.35
C VAL A 149 -1.59 -9.99 27.31
N LEU A 150 -0.61 -10.89 27.52
CA LEU A 150 -0.75 -12.34 27.59
C LEU A 150 -0.37 -12.91 28.96
N THR A 151 -0.19 -12.09 29.97
CA THR A 151 0.26 -12.50 31.30
C THR A 151 -0.71 -13.52 31.92
N GLY A 152 -0.17 -14.64 32.41
CA GLY A 152 -0.98 -15.70 33.06
C GLY A 152 -1.80 -16.56 32.10
N ARG A 153 -1.61 -16.46 30.78
CA ARG A 153 -2.28 -17.28 29.77
C ARG A 153 -1.26 -18.23 29.12
N GLY A 154 -1.64 -19.50 28.99
CA GLY A 154 -0.92 -20.50 28.23
C GLY A 154 -1.78 -21.01 27.07
N ALA A 155 -1.18 -21.70 26.09
CA ALA A 155 -1.88 -22.28 24.96
C ALA A 155 -1.22 -23.58 24.48
N ASP A 156 -2.03 -24.46 23.91
CA ASP A 156 -1.58 -25.66 23.20
C ASP A 156 -1.27 -25.37 21.74
N LEU A 157 -1.93 -24.31 21.21
CA LEU A 157 -1.83 -23.84 19.84
C LEU A 157 -1.78 -22.31 19.81
N ILE A 158 -0.76 -21.78 19.16
CA ILE A 158 -0.59 -20.35 18.91
C ILE A 158 -0.66 -20.11 17.41
N ILE A 159 -1.49 -19.17 16.98
CA ILE A 159 -1.64 -18.78 15.57
C ILE A 159 -1.34 -17.29 15.45
N ILE A 160 -0.43 -16.95 14.58
CA ILE A 160 -0.02 -15.58 14.29
C ILE A 160 -0.42 -15.27 12.84
N ASP A 161 -1.37 -14.36 12.67
CA ASP A 161 -1.94 -14.00 11.37
C ASP A 161 -1.65 -12.53 11.06
N ASP A 162 -0.79 -12.30 10.06
CA ASP A 162 -0.31 -10.97 9.66
C ASP A 162 0.11 -10.12 10.87
N PRO A 163 1.27 -10.39 11.51
CA PRO A 163 1.69 -9.71 12.75
C PRO A 163 2.15 -8.28 12.56
N LEU A 164 2.39 -7.84 11.32
CA LEU A 164 2.89 -6.52 10.95
C LEU A 164 2.06 -5.94 9.80
N LYS A 165 1.77 -4.64 9.84
CA LYS A 165 1.11 -3.96 8.73
C LYS A 165 2.09 -3.67 7.59
N PRO A 166 1.62 -3.68 6.32
CA PRO A 166 2.47 -3.36 5.19
C PRO A 166 3.10 -1.96 5.25
N ASP A 167 2.37 -0.98 5.76
CA ASP A 167 2.83 0.40 5.92
C ASP A 167 3.84 0.60 7.06
N GLU A 168 3.94 -0.34 7.99
CA GLU A 168 4.89 -0.34 9.10
C GLU A 168 6.13 -1.21 8.81
N ALA A 169 6.11 -1.99 7.74
CA ALA A 169 7.12 -3.03 7.47
C ALA A 169 8.54 -2.51 7.23
N LEU A 170 8.67 -1.28 6.76
CA LEU A 170 9.97 -0.66 6.53
C LEU A 170 10.56 -0.02 7.79
N SER A 171 9.76 0.19 8.83
CA SER A 171 10.23 0.68 10.11
C SER A 171 10.98 -0.42 10.88
N GLU A 172 12.29 -0.24 11.09
CA GLU A 172 13.11 -1.15 11.89
C GLU A 172 12.55 -1.29 13.32
N THR A 173 12.11 -0.18 13.91
CA THR A 173 11.52 -0.16 15.26
C THR A 173 10.28 -1.03 15.34
N GLN A 174 9.40 -0.97 14.34
CA GLN A 174 8.18 -1.78 14.33
C GLN A 174 8.49 -3.27 14.11
N ARG A 175 9.39 -3.60 13.18
CA ARG A 175 9.84 -5.00 12.98
C ARG A 175 10.44 -5.58 14.25
N LYS A 176 11.35 -4.82 14.87
CA LYS A 176 11.99 -5.24 16.13
C LYS A 176 10.97 -5.43 17.25
N ALA A 177 9.99 -4.54 17.37
CA ALA A 177 8.94 -4.67 18.38
C ALA A 177 8.13 -5.96 18.21
N VAL A 178 7.83 -6.38 16.96
CA VAL A 178 7.15 -7.65 16.65
C VAL A 178 8.02 -8.84 17.02
N ASN A 179 9.30 -8.81 16.65
CA ASN A 179 10.25 -9.89 16.90
C ASN A 179 10.52 -10.05 18.41
N ASP A 180 10.76 -8.94 19.12
CA ASP A 180 10.94 -8.94 20.58
C ASP A 180 9.68 -9.43 21.32
N TRP A 181 8.49 -9.05 20.85
CA TRP A 181 7.24 -9.55 21.43
C TRP A 181 7.06 -11.06 21.21
N PHE A 182 7.42 -11.58 20.04
CA PHE A 182 7.43 -13.02 19.80
C PHE A 182 8.37 -13.74 20.76
N ASP A 183 9.63 -13.31 20.83
CA ASP A 183 10.66 -13.98 21.65
C ASP A 183 10.37 -13.92 23.16
N HIS A 184 10.03 -12.73 23.66
CA HIS A 184 9.94 -12.50 25.11
C HIS A 184 8.55 -12.72 25.68
N THR A 185 7.50 -12.60 24.87
CA THR A 185 6.13 -12.71 25.37
C THR A 185 5.42 -13.95 24.86
N LEU A 186 5.32 -14.13 23.52
CA LEU A 186 4.42 -15.11 22.92
C LEU A 186 4.98 -16.54 23.00
N TYR A 187 6.24 -16.73 22.64
CA TYR A 187 6.88 -18.06 22.60
C TYR A 187 6.81 -18.76 23.96
N SER A 188 6.94 -18.02 25.04
CA SER A 188 6.87 -18.54 26.40
C SER A 188 5.47 -19.02 26.82
N ARG A 189 4.42 -18.71 26.03
CA ARG A 189 3.02 -19.06 26.34
C ARG A 189 2.64 -20.49 25.99
N LEU A 190 3.47 -21.27 25.29
CA LEU A 190 3.18 -22.69 25.07
C LEU A 190 3.11 -23.46 26.40
N ASN A 191 2.01 -24.17 26.62
CA ASN A 191 1.80 -25.03 27.80
C ASN A 191 2.84 -26.15 27.86
N ASP A 192 3.13 -26.77 26.72
CA ASP A 192 4.22 -27.74 26.55
C ASP A 192 5.05 -27.31 25.32
N LYS A 193 6.30 -26.98 25.53
CA LYS A 193 7.21 -26.52 24.46
C LYS A 193 7.60 -27.62 23.48
N ARG A 194 7.46 -28.91 23.84
CA ARG A 194 7.80 -30.04 22.98
C ARG A 194 6.67 -30.40 22.01
N THR A 195 5.43 -30.26 22.47
CA THR A 195 4.24 -30.67 21.70
C THR A 195 3.34 -29.53 21.30
N GLY A 196 3.52 -28.37 21.88
CA GLY A 196 2.77 -27.16 21.54
C GLY A 196 3.12 -26.65 20.14
N CYS A 197 2.09 -26.22 19.42
CA CYS A 197 2.21 -25.83 18.02
C CYS A 197 2.17 -24.31 17.87
N ILE A 198 3.06 -23.76 17.02
CA ILE A 198 3.03 -22.36 16.59
C ILE A 198 2.87 -22.34 15.06
N ILE A 199 1.91 -21.57 14.59
CA ILE A 199 1.62 -21.34 13.17
C ILE A 199 1.76 -19.87 12.88
N ILE A 200 2.62 -19.51 11.92
CA ILE A 200 2.74 -18.16 11.39
C ILE A 200 2.17 -18.17 9.98
N ILE A 201 1.14 -17.38 9.72
CA ILE A 201 0.58 -17.24 8.38
C ILE A 201 0.53 -15.76 8.00
N MET A 202 1.28 -15.38 6.98
CA MET A 202 1.41 -13.98 6.56
C MET A 202 1.91 -13.86 5.13
N GLN A 203 1.75 -12.68 4.56
CA GLN A 203 2.55 -12.25 3.41
C GLN A 203 3.93 -11.78 3.90
N ARG A 204 4.98 -11.96 3.09
CA ARG A 204 6.28 -11.39 3.41
C ARG A 204 6.29 -9.90 3.13
N LEU A 205 6.93 -9.13 3.99
CA LEU A 205 6.95 -7.66 3.91
C LEU A 205 8.37 -7.10 3.89
N HIS A 206 9.29 -7.75 4.61
CA HIS A 206 10.69 -7.37 4.72
C HIS A 206 11.54 -8.61 4.99
N GLU A 207 12.86 -8.56 4.72
CA GLU A 207 13.76 -9.67 5.03
C GLU A 207 13.75 -9.99 6.53
N ASP A 208 13.85 -8.94 7.37
CA ASP A 208 13.85 -9.03 8.83
C ASP A 208 12.42 -8.97 9.42
N ASP A 209 11.39 -9.38 8.69
CA ASP A 209 10.05 -9.56 9.27
C ASP A 209 10.05 -10.79 10.21
N LEU A 210 8.95 -11.04 10.91
CA LEU A 210 8.88 -12.14 11.86
C LEU A 210 9.29 -13.49 11.23
N VAL A 211 8.96 -13.72 9.96
CA VAL A 211 9.34 -14.97 9.28
C VAL A 211 10.87 -15.04 9.07
N GLY A 212 11.50 -13.95 8.60
CA GLY A 212 12.96 -13.89 8.51
C GLY A 212 13.61 -14.18 9.85
N HIS A 213 13.15 -13.50 10.89
CA HIS A 213 13.66 -13.63 12.25
C HIS A 213 13.59 -15.08 12.80
N VAL A 214 12.43 -15.74 12.69
CA VAL A 214 12.28 -17.09 13.28
C VAL A 214 12.96 -18.19 12.46
N LEU A 215 13.14 -18.00 11.15
CA LEU A 215 13.87 -18.95 10.31
C LEU A 215 15.36 -19.00 10.61
N GLU A 216 15.93 -17.94 11.21
CA GLU A 216 17.32 -17.93 11.69
C GLU A 216 17.49 -18.65 13.04
N GLN A 217 16.41 -18.84 13.81
CA GLN A 217 16.48 -19.36 15.18
C GLN A 217 16.26 -20.88 15.27
N GLU A 218 15.27 -21.41 14.55
CA GLU A 218 14.91 -22.84 14.59
C GLU A 218 14.36 -23.34 13.25
N ASN A 219 14.24 -24.64 13.11
CA ASN A 219 13.69 -25.26 11.91
C ASN A 219 12.16 -25.17 11.89
N TRP A 220 11.62 -24.60 10.81
CA TRP A 220 10.20 -24.51 10.54
C TRP A 220 9.84 -25.29 9.27
N GLU A 221 8.71 -25.94 9.28
CA GLU A 221 8.04 -26.34 8.03
C GLU A 221 7.57 -25.05 7.33
N HIS A 222 8.19 -24.72 6.19
CA HIS A 222 7.94 -23.46 5.52
C HIS A 222 7.28 -23.68 4.15
N VAL A 223 6.04 -23.23 4.04
CA VAL A 223 5.25 -23.24 2.79
C VAL A 223 5.29 -21.85 2.20
N ARG A 224 6.06 -21.65 1.13
CA ARG A 224 6.14 -20.41 0.38
C ARG A 224 5.36 -20.57 -0.93
N LEU A 225 4.36 -19.72 -1.16
CA LEU A 225 3.49 -19.74 -2.35
C LEU A 225 3.51 -18.37 -3.05
N PRO A 226 4.40 -18.15 -4.02
CA PRO A 226 4.43 -16.91 -4.78
C PRO A 226 3.22 -16.80 -5.71
N ALA A 227 2.77 -15.55 -5.97
CA ALA A 227 1.67 -15.28 -6.91
C ALA A 227 1.96 -15.77 -8.32
N ILE A 228 3.23 -15.68 -8.74
CA ILE A 228 3.73 -16.21 -10.03
C ILE A 228 4.91 -17.13 -9.70
N ALA A 229 4.90 -18.36 -10.20
CA ALA A 229 5.99 -19.29 -9.99
C ALA A 229 7.28 -18.77 -10.63
N GLU A 230 8.36 -18.70 -9.84
CA GLU A 230 9.69 -18.25 -10.29
C GLU A 230 10.59 -19.43 -10.67
N GLU A 231 10.26 -20.61 -10.20
CA GLU A 231 10.91 -21.89 -10.48
C GLU A 231 9.85 -22.99 -10.69
N GLU A 232 10.26 -24.16 -11.14
CA GLU A 232 9.36 -25.32 -11.16
C GLU A 232 9.08 -25.78 -9.75
N GLU A 233 7.81 -25.73 -9.35
CA GLU A 233 7.38 -26.10 -8.00
C GLU A 233 6.68 -27.47 -8.01
N THR A 234 6.95 -28.26 -6.98
CA THR A 234 6.24 -29.51 -6.73
C THR A 234 5.72 -29.54 -5.31
N HIS A 235 4.40 -29.57 -5.15
CA HIS A 235 3.73 -29.58 -3.87
C HIS A 235 3.00 -30.90 -3.65
N ILE A 236 3.30 -31.56 -2.53
CA ILE A 236 2.56 -32.74 -2.08
C ILE A 236 1.44 -32.28 -1.16
N ILE A 237 0.21 -32.47 -1.57
CA ILE A 237 -0.99 -32.17 -0.81
C ILE A 237 -1.49 -33.47 -0.18
N ALA A 238 -1.39 -33.56 1.14
CA ALA A 238 -1.91 -34.68 1.92
C ALA A 238 -3.05 -34.18 2.80
N THR A 239 -4.27 -34.61 2.49
CA THR A 239 -5.46 -34.40 3.31
C THR A 239 -5.91 -35.74 3.92
N SER A 240 -6.91 -35.71 4.78
CA SER A 240 -7.42 -36.92 5.43
C SER A 240 -7.93 -37.99 4.44
N PHE A 241 -8.27 -37.62 3.20
CA PHE A 241 -8.86 -38.53 2.22
C PHE A 241 -7.99 -38.84 1.01
N ARG A 242 -7.00 -37.99 0.73
CA ARG A 242 -6.16 -38.20 -0.45
C ARG A 242 -4.78 -37.53 -0.31
N THR A 243 -3.83 -38.14 -1.00
CA THR A 243 -2.55 -37.52 -1.29
C THR A 243 -2.46 -37.31 -2.79
N ARG A 244 -2.10 -36.09 -3.21
CA ARG A 244 -1.85 -35.77 -4.60
C ARG A 244 -0.66 -34.82 -4.74
N THR A 245 -0.05 -34.87 -5.90
CA THR A 245 1.04 -33.95 -6.26
C THR A 245 0.53 -32.90 -7.23
N VAL A 246 0.83 -31.64 -6.95
CA VAL A 246 0.59 -30.49 -7.84
C VAL A 246 1.94 -29.98 -8.30
N ARG A 247 2.07 -29.74 -9.61
CA ARG A 247 3.25 -29.13 -10.21
C ARG A 247 2.85 -27.78 -10.78
N ARG A 248 3.68 -26.76 -10.59
CA ARG A 248 3.58 -25.46 -11.22
C ARG A 248 4.80 -25.23 -12.11
N GLN A 249 4.54 -24.77 -13.31
CA GLN A 249 5.61 -24.37 -14.24
C GLN A 249 6.01 -22.91 -13.97
N ILE A 250 7.23 -22.56 -14.34
CA ILE A 250 7.70 -21.16 -14.28
C ILE A 250 6.72 -20.25 -15.02
N GLY A 251 6.36 -19.13 -14.37
CA GLY A 251 5.42 -18.14 -14.92
C GLY A 251 3.94 -18.44 -14.64
N GLU A 252 3.58 -19.60 -14.10
CA GLU A 252 2.18 -19.91 -13.78
C GLU A 252 1.68 -19.12 -12.56
N PRO A 253 0.49 -18.46 -12.68
CA PRO A 253 -0.12 -17.79 -11.55
C PRO A 253 -0.65 -18.78 -10.51
N LEU A 254 -0.61 -18.39 -9.22
CA LEU A 254 -1.11 -19.20 -8.11
C LEU A 254 -2.60 -19.49 -8.23
N HIS A 255 -3.38 -18.51 -8.63
CA HIS A 255 -4.83 -18.59 -8.75
C HIS A 255 -5.33 -17.93 -10.04
N PRO A 256 -5.22 -18.63 -11.21
CA PRO A 256 -5.50 -18.03 -12.53
C PRO A 256 -6.92 -17.48 -12.70
N GLU A 257 -7.92 -18.11 -12.06
CA GLU A 257 -9.31 -17.67 -12.14
C GLU A 257 -9.53 -16.32 -11.44
N ARG A 258 -8.80 -16.04 -10.37
CA ARG A 258 -8.95 -14.81 -9.58
C ARG A 258 -7.96 -13.73 -9.99
N GLU A 259 -6.70 -14.11 -10.16
CA GLU A 259 -5.58 -13.22 -10.46
C GLU A 259 -4.76 -13.73 -11.64
N PRO A 260 -5.29 -13.61 -12.88
CA PRO A 260 -4.53 -13.96 -14.07
C PRO A 260 -3.34 -13.02 -14.27
N LEU A 261 -2.35 -13.42 -15.09
CA LEU A 261 -1.12 -12.66 -15.33
C LEU A 261 -1.34 -11.17 -15.68
N PRO A 262 -2.33 -10.78 -16.52
CA PRO A 262 -2.57 -9.37 -16.81
C PRO A 262 -2.96 -8.56 -15.56
N VAL A 263 -3.74 -9.15 -14.64
CA VAL A 263 -4.13 -8.52 -13.36
C VAL A 263 -2.91 -8.38 -12.45
N LEU A 264 -2.10 -9.44 -12.31
CA LEU A 264 -0.85 -9.40 -11.54
C LEU A 264 0.15 -8.41 -12.11
N GLY A 265 0.27 -8.31 -13.45
CA GLY A 265 1.12 -7.33 -14.12
C GLY A 265 0.64 -5.88 -13.92
N HIS A 266 -0.68 -5.64 -13.92
CA HIS A 266 -1.23 -4.33 -13.56
C HIS A 266 -0.94 -3.99 -12.10
N LEU A 267 -1.17 -4.92 -11.20
CA LEU A 267 -0.94 -4.76 -9.78
C LEU A 267 0.54 -4.46 -9.47
N ARG A 268 1.49 -5.20 -10.10
CA ARG A 268 2.94 -4.96 -9.97
C ARG A 268 3.29 -3.51 -10.31
N ARG A 269 2.74 -2.95 -11.41
CA ARG A 269 2.93 -1.54 -11.78
C ARG A 269 2.30 -0.56 -10.80
N THR A 270 1.19 -0.95 -10.16
CA THR A 270 0.45 -0.07 -9.22
C THR A 270 1.13 0.04 -7.87
N ILE A 271 1.60 -1.08 -7.30
CA ILE A 271 2.20 -1.11 -5.96
C ILE A 271 3.73 -1.03 -5.96
N GLY A 272 4.36 -1.13 -7.15
CA GLY A 272 5.81 -1.13 -7.35
C GLY A 272 6.48 -2.49 -7.13
N GLU A 273 7.68 -2.63 -7.69
CA GLU A 273 8.41 -3.90 -7.70
C GLU A 273 8.73 -4.41 -6.30
N TYR A 274 9.16 -3.52 -5.39
CA TYR A 274 9.50 -3.89 -4.01
C TYR A 274 8.32 -4.52 -3.26
N ASN A 275 7.16 -3.86 -3.27
CA ASN A 275 5.97 -4.37 -2.61
C ASN A 275 5.44 -5.65 -3.26
N PHE A 276 5.54 -5.74 -4.59
CA PHE A 276 5.13 -6.94 -5.31
C PHE A 276 6.04 -8.12 -4.99
N ALA A 277 7.35 -7.93 -4.94
CA ALA A 277 8.33 -8.96 -4.58
C ALA A 277 8.06 -9.49 -3.16
N GLY A 278 7.81 -8.63 -2.19
CA GLY A 278 7.45 -9.05 -0.82
C GLY A 278 6.07 -9.69 -0.76
N GLN A 279 5.02 -8.91 -0.97
CA GLN A 279 3.63 -9.30 -0.67
C GLN A 279 3.10 -10.39 -1.61
N TYR A 280 3.48 -10.37 -2.88
CA TYR A 280 2.96 -11.28 -3.90
C TYR A 280 3.93 -12.41 -4.24
N GLN A 281 5.23 -12.15 -4.35
CA GLN A 281 6.22 -13.20 -4.63
C GLN A 281 6.78 -13.85 -3.37
N GLN A 282 6.43 -13.37 -2.18
CA GLN A 282 6.91 -13.87 -0.89
C GLN A 282 8.44 -13.84 -0.78
N GLN A 283 9.07 -12.91 -1.47
CA GLN A 283 10.51 -12.73 -1.54
C GLN A 283 10.85 -11.25 -1.41
N PRO A 284 10.82 -10.70 -0.19
CA PRO A 284 11.24 -9.33 0.01
C PRO A 284 12.70 -9.17 -0.41
N ALA A 285 12.97 -8.14 -1.19
CA ALA A 285 14.33 -7.84 -1.62
C ALA A 285 15.10 -7.13 -0.50
N PRO A 286 16.43 -7.36 -0.38
CA PRO A 286 17.26 -6.55 0.50
C PRO A 286 17.20 -5.09 0.07
N LEU A 287 17.10 -4.18 1.04
CA LEU A 287 17.26 -2.75 0.79
C LEU A 287 18.69 -2.37 0.37
N GLY A 288 19.59 -3.33 0.27
CA GLY A 288 21.02 -3.15 -0.05
C GLY A 288 21.34 -2.69 -1.48
N GLY A 289 20.34 -2.49 -2.34
CA GLY A 289 20.51 -1.99 -3.70
C GLY A 289 19.93 -0.59 -3.95
N GLY A 290 19.66 0.19 -2.90
CA GLY A 290 19.00 1.50 -2.97
C GLY A 290 17.50 1.38 -3.30
N MET A 291 16.69 2.19 -2.63
CA MET A 291 15.23 2.20 -2.83
C MET A 291 14.85 2.82 -4.17
N VAL A 292 15.75 3.57 -4.78
CA VAL A 292 15.57 4.30 -6.03
C VAL A 292 16.65 3.88 -7.03
N LYS A 293 16.26 3.63 -8.28
CA LYS A 293 17.20 3.34 -9.36
C LYS A 293 17.33 4.55 -10.28
N ALA A 294 18.56 4.90 -10.65
CA ALA A 294 18.82 6.03 -11.56
C ALA A 294 18.04 5.92 -12.88
N ALA A 295 17.85 4.70 -13.40
CA ALA A 295 17.11 4.44 -14.63
C ALA A 295 15.61 4.74 -14.57
N TRP A 296 15.04 4.95 -13.39
CA TRP A 296 13.63 5.31 -13.24
C TRP A 296 13.33 6.77 -13.53
N PHE A 297 14.34 7.64 -13.37
CA PHE A 297 14.19 9.06 -13.69
C PHE A 297 14.12 9.29 -15.20
N ARG A 298 13.26 10.19 -15.61
CA ARG A 298 13.28 10.77 -16.95
C ARG A 298 14.21 11.99 -16.95
N THR A 299 14.66 12.41 -18.10
CA THR A 299 15.55 13.57 -18.23
C THR A 299 14.96 14.63 -19.13
N TYR A 300 15.37 15.87 -18.93
CA TYR A 300 15.11 17.01 -19.81
C TYR A 300 16.40 17.82 -20.02
N VAL A 301 16.53 18.45 -21.16
CA VAL A 301 17.66 19.35 -21.44
C VAL A 301 17.38 20.69 -20.77
N PRO A 302 18.33 21.27 -19.99
CA PRO A 302 18.15 22.60 -19.41
C PRO A 302 17.83 23.65 -20.49
N GLY A 303 16.74 24.39 -20.28
CA GLY A 303 16.19 25.35 -21.26
C GLY A 303 15.08 24.79 -22.16
N GLU A 304 14.84 23.45 -22.14
CA GLU A 304 13.73 22.78 -22.83
C GLU A 304 12.64 22.31 -21.88
N GLU A 305 12.72 22.68 -20.59
CA GLU A 305 11.63 22.47 -19.65
C GLU A 305 10.36 23.25 -20.08
N PRO A 306 9.17 22.82 -19.64
CA PRO A 306 7.94 23.54 -19.94
C PRO A 306 8.06 25.03 -19.63
N SER A 307 7.69 25.88 -20.59
CA SER A 307 7.73 27.35 -20.48
C SER A 307 6.89 27.87 -19.31
N ARG A 308 5.89 27.08 -18.90
CA ARG A 308 5.00 27.35 -17.77
C ARG A 308 4.71 26.08 -16.99
N PHE A 309 4.81 26.16 -15.67
CA PHE A 309 4.40 25.12 -14.75
C PHE A 309 3.04 25.44 -14.13
N ASP A 310 2.23 24.41 -13.90
CA ASP A 310 0.95 24.53 -13.19
C ASP A 310 1.18 24.93 -11.72
N LEU A 311 2.34 24.52 -11.17
CA LEU A 311 2.75 24.77 -9.81
C LEU A 311 4.28 24.76 -9.73
N VAL A 312 4.88 25.78 -9.10
CA VAL A 312 6.27 25.77 -8.66
C VAL A 312 6.28 25.74 -7.13
N PHE A 313 7.03 24.82 -6.54
CA PHE A 313 7.11 24.69 -5.09
C PHE A 313 8.52 24.30 -4.64
N GLN A 314 8.80 24.57 -3.38
CA GLN A 314 10.08 24.26 -2.74
C GLN A 314 9.84 23.32 -1.55
N SER A 315 10.79 22.44 -1.30
CA SER A 315 10.82 21.56 -0.15
C SER A 315 12.13 21.73 0.59
N TRP A 316 12.06 22.12 1.85
CA TRP A 316 13.19 22.42 2.70
C TRP A 316 13.30 21.35 3.78
N ASP A 317 14.46 20.66 3.81
CA ASP A 317 14.95 19.94 4.97
C ASP A 317 15.98 20.80 5.70
N THR A 318 15.73 21.09 6.98
CA THR A 318 16.55 22.04 7.75
C THR A 318 17.30 21.32 8.86
N ALA A 319 18.61 21.51 8.96
CA ALA A 319 19.46 20.92 9.99
C ALA A 319 18.94 21.20 11.41
N ASN A 320 18.91 20.16 12.25
CA ASN A 320 18.20 20.15 13.54
C ASN A 320 18.87 20.94 14.68
N LYS A 321 20.13 21.35 14.56
CA LYS A 321 20.86 22.02 15.65
C LYS A 321 21.74 23.15 15.16
N SER A 322 21.60 24.30 15.79
CA SER A 322 22.44 25.48 15.57
C SER A 322 23.91 25.33 16.00
N THR A 323 24.28 24.21 16.66
CA THR A 323 25.61 23.97 17.23
C THR A 323 26.45 22.94 16.50
N GLU A 324 25.88 22.16 15.58
CA GLU A 324 26.63 21.19 14.78
C GLU A 324 26.69 21.66 13.32
N LEU A 325 27.83 22.23 12.95
CA LEU A 325 28.26 22.57 11.57
C LEU A 325 28.34 21.32 10.66
N SER A 326 27.83 20.17 11.10
CA SER A 326 27.96 18.87 10.42
C SER A 326 26.82 18.57 9.46
N ASP A 327 25.59 19.02 9.69
CA ASP A 327 24.42 18.67 8.89
C ASP A 327 24.16 19.71 7.78
N PHE A 328 23.68 19.23 6.63
CA PHE A 328 23.30 20.09 5.52
C PHE A 328 21.84 20.54 5.67
N SER A 329 21.57 21.79 5.31
CA SER A 329 20.22 22.19 4.96
C SER A 329 20.06 22.10 3.45
N VAL A 330 18.95 21.50 3.02
CA VAL A 330 18.66 21.22 1.61
C VAL A 330 17.35 21.85 1.20
N CYS A 331 17.35 22.45 0.01
CA CYS A 331 16.14 22.87 -0.69
C CYS A 331 16.08 22.21 -2.06
N THR A 332 15.03 21.46 -2.34
CA THR A 332 14.69 21.03 -3.70
C THR A 332 13.58 21.91 -4.25
N THR A 333 13.79 22.46 -5.46
CA THR A 333 12.80 23.29 -6.17
C THR A 333 12.20 22.51 -7.32
N TRP A 334 10.87 22.42 -7.36
CA TRP A 334 10.11 21.59 -8.26
C TRP A 334 9.13 22.39 -9.10
N GLY A 335 9.04 22.04 -10.38
CA GLY A 335 7.98 22.48 -11.28
C GLY A 335 7.04 21.32 -11.59
N ARG A 336 5.73 21.54 -11.48
CA ARG A 336 4.73 20.55 -11.90
C ARG A 336 4.06 20.97 -13.18
N ARG A 337 4.01 20.06 -14.16
CA ARG A 337 3.20 20.22 -15.37
C ARG A 337 2.38 18.96 -15.59
N ASN A 338 1.06 19.06 -15.48
CA ASN A 338 0.15 17.90 -15.43
C ASN A 338 0.54 16.95 -14.28
N LYS A 339 0.86 15.69 -14.60
CA LYS A 339 1.33 14.69 -13.63
C LYS A 339 2.84 14.59 -13.52
N LYS A 340 3.59 15.36 -14.31
CA LYS A 340 5.05 15.32 -14.37
C LYS A 340 5.64 16.31 -13.39
N LEU A 341 6.68 15.91 -12.69
CA LEU A 341 7.42 16.67 -11.71
C LEU A 341 8.85 16.89 -12.21
N TYR A 342 9.25 18.12 -12.34
CA TYR A 342 10.56 18.53 -12.85
C TYR A 342 11.37 19.09 -11.69
N LEU A 343 12.53 18.49 -11.40
CA LEU A 343 13.48 19.04 -10.43
C LEU A 343 14.27 20.15 -11.09
N LEU A 344 13.97 21.37 -10.72
CA LEU A 344 14.55 22.58 -11.34
C LEU A 344 15.88 22.99 -10.70
N HIS A 345 16.01 22.80 -9.38
CA HIS A 345 17.22 23.19 -8.65
C HIS A 345 17.34 22.46 -7.32
N VAL A 346 18.58 22.23 -6.91
CA VAL A 346 18.93 21.73 -5.57
C VAL A 346 19.94 22.68 -4.94
N LEU A 347 19.58 23.25 -3.78
CA LEU A 347 20.51 23.93 -2.90
C LEU A 347 20.86 22.97 -1.75
N ARG A 348 22.13 22.67 -1.57
CA ARG A 348 22.66 21.88 -0.45
C ARG A 348 23.83 22.62 0.18
N LYS A 349 23.66 23.09 1.41
CA LYS A 349 24.67 23.92 2.06
C LYS A 349 24.61 23.77 3.58
N ARG A 350 25.75 23.81 4.24
CA ARG A 350 25.83 23.99 5.69
C ARG A 350 25.63 25.45 6.01
N MET A 351 24.63 25.75 6.82
CA MET A 351 24.22 27.12 7.12
C MET A 351 23.89 27.26 8.58
N ASP A 352 24.27 28.38 9.18
CA ASP A 352 23.69 28.80 10.44
C ASP A 352 22.27 29.34 10.23
N TYR A 353 21.53 29.57 11.30
CA TYR A 353 20.14 30.00 11.21
C TYR A 353 19.92 31.31 10.45
N PRO A 354 20.71 32.39 10.64
CA PRO A 354 20.60 33.61 9.83
C PRO A 354 20.85 33.38 8.35
N ASP A 355 21.82 32.52 8.00
CA ASP A 355 22.13 32.17 6.61
C ASP A 355 21.03 31.31 5.99
N LEU A 356 20.49 30.35 6.73
CA LEU A 356 19.35 29.54 6.31
C LEU A 356 18.14 30.45 5.97
N LYS A 357 17.81 31.39 6.83
CA LYS A 357 16.71 32.33 6.62
C LYS A 357 16.92 33.19 5.38
N ARG A 358 18.15 33.68 5.14
CA ARG A 358 18.52 34.39 3.89
C ARG A 358 18.36 33.49 2.67
N ALA A 359 18.88 32.25 2.74
CA ALA A 359 18.80 31.33 1.64
C ALA A 359 17.34 31.01 1.24
N VAL A 360 16.41 30.87 2.21
CA VAL A 360 14.98 30.69 1.90
C VAL A 360 14.43 31.87 1.11
N ARG A 361 14.76 33.09 1.51
CA ARG A 361 14.32 34.29 0.79
C ARG A 361 14.91 34.38 -0.63
N ASP A 362 16.21 34.14 -0.76
CA ASP A 362 16.91 34.19 -2.06
C ASP A 362 16.33 33.15 -3.04
N GLN A 363 16.06 31.91 -2.53
CA GLN A 363 15.45 30.89 -3.36
C GLN A 363 13.98 31.20 -3.69
N ALA A 364 13.23 31.78 -2.75
CA ALA A 364 11.86 32.23 -3.00
C ALA A 364 11.80 33.38 -4.04
N GLU A 365 12.69 34.33 -3.97
CA GLU A 365 12.79 35.42 -4.96
C GLU A 365 13.17 34.91 -6.35
N ARG A 366 14.15 33.98 -6.41
CA ARG A 366 14.66 33.41 -7.66
C ARG A 366 13.62 32.59 -8.41
N PHE A 367 12.88 31.70 -7.71
CA PHE A 367 11.98 30.75 -8.35
C PHE A 367 10.49 31.09 -8.22
N ARG A 368 10.13 32.05 -7.39
CA ARG A 368 8.77 32.52 -7.12
C ARG A 368 7.79 31.35 -6.87
N PRO A 369 8.09 30.44 -5.93
CA PRO A 369 7.26 29.27 -5.68
C PRO A 369 5.91 29.69 -5.11
N SER A 370 4.87 28.94 -5.47
CA SER A 370 3.54 29.09 -4.86
C SER A 370 3.51 28.54 -3.43
N ASN A 371 4.33 27.51 -3.15
CA ASN A 371 4.43 26.89 -1.83
C ASN A 371 5.89 26.64 -1.45
N ILE A 372 6.21 26.89 -0.18
CA ILE A 372 7.50 26.65 0.44
C ILE A 372 7.27 25.69 1.60
N LEU A 373 7.53 24.39 1.38
CA LEU A 373 7.35 23.35 2.37
C LEU A 373 8.54 23.35 3.33
N ILE A 374 8.28 23.39 4.63
CA ILE A 374 9.31 23.31 5.66
C ILE A 374 8.83 22.28 6.69
N GLU A 375 9.68 21.29 7.03
CA GLU A 375 9.38 20.31 8.05
C GLU A 375 9.20 21.00 9.41
N ASP A 376 8.05 20.80 10.08
CA ASP A 376 7.73 21.43 11.36
C ASP A 376 8.37 20.67 12.51
N LYS A 377 9.70 20.69 12.54
CA LYS A 377 10.53 20.14 13.62
C LYS A 377 11.66 21.09 13.97
N ALA A 378 11.98 21.21 15.25
CA ALA A 378 13.14 21.95 15.76
C ALA A 378 13.36 23.32 15.11
N SER A 379 14.44 23.51 14.33
CA SER A 379 14.77 24.76 13.64
C SER A 379 13.71 25.16 12.60
N GLY A 380 13.02 24.21 11.99
CA GLY A 380 11.95 24.47 11.02
C GLY A 380 10.75 25.17 11.64
N THR A 381 10.34 24.80 12.85
CA THR A 381 9.24 25.47 13.55
C THR A 381 9.48 26.96 13.76
N GLN A 382 10.68 27.32 14.23
CA GLN A 382 11.06 28.72 14.40
C GLN A 382 11.12 29.46 13.06
N LEU A 383 11.74 28.85 12.05
CA LEU A 383 11.87 29.41 10.71
C LEU A 383 10.51 29.72 10.09
N ILE A 384 9.56 28.76 10.15
CA ILE A 384 8.18 28.94 9.67
C ILE A 384 7.53 30.16 10.32
N GLN A 385 7.63 30.28 11.67
CA GLN A 385 7.01 31.39 12.39
C GLN A 385 7.58 32.75 11.98
N GLU A 386 8.89 32.83 11.80
CA GLU A 386 9.54 34.07 11.40
C GLU A 386 9.23 34.46 9.95
N LEU A 387 9.26 33.51 9.01
CA LEU A 387 8.94 33.76 7.60
C LEU A 387 7.48 34.23 7.42
N ILE A 388 6.54 33.63 8.18
CA ILE A 388 5.13 34.08 8.19
C ILE A 388 5.00 35.51 8.74
N ARG A 389 5.71 35.86 9.83
CA ARG A 389 5.72 37.23 10.39
C ARG A 389 6.27 38.24 9.40
N GLU A 390 7.20 37.84 8.56
CA GLU A 390 7.79 38.67 7.52
C GLU A 390 6.97 38.71 6.23
N SER A 391 5.79 38.15 6.25
CA SER A 391 4.86 38.11 5.11
C SER A 391 5.41 37.42 3.87
N ILE A 392 6.28 36.41 4.03
CA ILE A 392 6.74 35.59 2.91
C ILE A 392 5.58 34.67 2.51
N TYR A 393 5.16 34.82 1.27
CA TYR A 393 4.03 34.06 0.72
C TYR A 393 4.35 32.58 0.54
N GLY A 394 3.33 31.72 0.75
CA GLY A 394 3.38 30.30 0.40
C GLY A 394 4.07 29.39 1.41
N VAL A 395 4.51 29.91 2.57
CA VAL A 395 5.11 29.06 3.61
C VAL A 395 4.09 28.07 4.13
N THR A 396 4.39 26.79 3.95
CA THR A 396 3.51 25.65 4.28
C THR A 396 4.24 24.75 5.27
N ARG A 397 3.59 24.43 6.38
CA ARG A 397 4.09 23.45 7.35
C ARG A 397 3.95 22.05 6.77
N TYR A 398 4.97 21.24 6.91
CA TYR A 398 4.92 19.83 6.61
C TYR A 398 5.18 19.04 7.90
N GLU A 399 4.20 18.23 8.28
CA GLU A 399 4.28 17.34 9.45
C GLU A 399 4.40 15.91 8.95
N PRO A 400 5.60 15.30 9.02
CA PRO A 400 5.78 13.93 8.55
C PRO A 400 5.04 12.95 9.47
N THR A 401 4.20 12.12 8.87
CA THR A 401 3.46 11.05 9.56
C THR A 401 4.20 9.72 9.57
N MET A 402 5.27 9.61 8.79
CA MET A 402 6.08 8.40 8.59
C MET A 402 7.56 8.69 8.84
N ASP A 403 8.34 7.64 9.14
CA ASP A 403 9.80 7.76 9.17
C ASP A 403 10.37 8.00 7.76
N LYS A 404 11.65 8.39 7.67
CA LYS A 404 12.34 8.77 6.43
C LYS A 404 12.29 7.67 5.36
N VAL A 405 12.55 6.43 5.76
CA VAL A 405 12.61 5.27 4.86
C VAL A 405 11.24 4.98 4.28
N MET A 406 10.22 4.96 5.13
CA MET A 406 8.83 4.76 4.72
C MET A 406 8.33 5.90 3.82
N ARG A 407 8.68 7.14 4.13
CA ARG A 407 8.31 8.32 3.35
C ARG A 407 8.87 8.25 1.93
N LEU A 408 10.18 7.97 1.76
CA LEU A 408 10.75 7.81 0.43
C LEU A 408 10.12 6.62 -0.30
N HIS A 409 9.96 5.48 0.40
CA HIS A 409 9.31 4.31 -0.19
C HIS A 409 7.89 4.61 -0.70
N SER A 410 7.10 5.38 0.03
CA SER A 410 5.73 5.73 -0.37
C SER A 410 5.66 6.48 -1.72
N VAL A 411 6.75 7.13 -2.13
CA VAL A 411 6.86 7.92 -3.35
C VAL A 411 7.70 7.26 -4.46
N THR A 412 8.36 6.12 -4.19
CA THR A 412 9.19 5.41 -5.19
C THR A 412 8.41 5.07 -6.46
N ASN A 413 7.13 4.70 -6.35
CA ASN A 413 6.27 4.45 -7.50
C ASN A 413 6.13 5.64 -8.45
N THR A 414 6.15 6.87 -7.92
CA THR A 414 6.11 8.09 -8.73
C THR A 414 7.38 8.22 -9.57
N ILE A 415 8.53 7.86 -8.99
CA ILE A 415 9.83 7.86 -9.68
C ILE A 415 9.90 6.70 -10.69
N GLU A 416 9.57 5.48 -10.26
CA GLU A 416 9.62 4.25 -11.05
C GLU A 416 8.74 4.33 -12.31
N ASN A 417 7.56 4.92 -12.20
CA ASN A 417 6.64 5.12 -13.32
C ASN A 417 7.05 6.29 -14.24
N GLY A 418 8.21 6.94 -14.00
CA GLY A 418 8.77 7.96 -14.87
C GLY A 418 8.04 9.30 -14.84
N PHE A 419 7.38 9.62 -13.71
CA PHE A 419 6.76 10.93 -13.52
C PHE A 419 7.73 12.00 -13.02
N VAL A 420 8.96 11.62 -12.63
CA VAL A 420 10.00 12.54 -12.13
C VAL A 420 11.05 12.76 -13.20
N TYR A 421 11.29 14.03 -13.51
CA TYR A 421 12.21 14.50 -14.53
C TYR A 421 13.39 15.25 -13.88
N LEU A 422 14.61 14.88 -14.23
CA LEU A 422 15.85 15.52 -13.82
C LEU A 422 16.50 16.22 -15.02
N PRO A 423 17.25 17.32 -14.83
CA PRO A 423 18.03 17.90 -15.93
C PRO A 423 19.11 16.89 -16.41
N THR A 424 19.47 16.95 -17.69
CA THR A 424 20.57 16.13 -18.22
C THR A 424 21.93 16.51 -17.64
N GLU A 425 22.09 17.77 -17.22
CA GLU A 425 23.32 18.30 -16.63
C GLU A 425 23.00 19.37 -15.58
N SER A 426 23.73 19.34 -14.46
CA SER A 426 23.74 20.38 -13.42
C SER A 426 24.85 20.08 -12.42
N ASP A 427 25.42 21.10 -11.80
CA ASP A 427 26.52 20.97 -10.84
C ASP A 427 26.16 20.11 -9.61
N TRP A 428 24.89 20.10 -9.22
CA TRP A 428 24.36 19.35 -8.08
C TRP A 428 23.87 17.94 -8.43
N LEU A 429 23.64 17.61 -9.71
CA LEU A 429 22.93 16.40 -10.14
C LEU A 429 23.63 15.10 -9.71
N ALA A 430 24.96 15.03 -9.88
CA ALA A 430 25.70 13.81 -9.53
C ALA A 430 25.63 13.49 -8.03
N ALA A 431 25.75 14.50 -7.16
CA ALA A 431 25.64 14.34 -5.73
C ALA A 431 24.22 13.99 -5.29
N TYR A 432 23.22 14.58 -5.93
CA TYR A 432 21.81 14.31 -5.70
C TYR A 432 21.44 12.86 -6.06
N LEU A 433 21.79 12.41 -7.27
CA LEU A 433 21.53 11.03 -7.70
C LEU A 433 22.26 10.03 -6.80
N HIS A 434 23.52 10.29 -6.46
CA HIS A 434 24.29 9.39 -5.59
C HIS A 434 23.60 9.18 -4.25
N GLU A 435 23.11 10.25 -3.61
CA GLU A 435 22.42 10.15 -2.32
C GLU A 435 21.11 9.38 -2.43
N LEU A 436 20.26 9.66 -3.44
CA LEU A 436 18.99 8.96 -3.64
C LEU A 436 19.14 7.46 -3.93
N ILE A 437 20.13 7.08 -4.74
CA ILE A 437 20.34 5.67 -5.11
C ILE A 437 21.05 4.86 -4.01
N THR A 438 21.74 5.52 -3.08
CA THR A 438 22.39 4.84 -1.94
C THR A 438 21.55 4.85 -0.67
N PHE A 439 20.48 5.64 -0.62
CA PHE A 439 19.58 5.69 0.52
C PHE A 439 18.87 4.33 0.72
N PRO A 440 18.70 3.81 1.97
CA PRO A 440 19.01 4.43 3.26
C PRO A 440 20.45 4.22 3.76
N SER A 441 21.27 3.44 3.06
CA SER A 441 22.62 3.06 3.51
C SER A 441 23.69 4.13 3.27
N GLY A 442 23.32 5.27 2.68
CA GLY A 442 24.20 6.40 2.39
C GLY A 442 24.61 7.16 3.66
N LYS A 443 25.75 7.90 3.58
CA LYS A 443 26.26 8.74 4.69
C LYS A 443 25.35 9.94 5.00
N HIS A 444 24.62 10.43 4.01
CA HIS A 444 23.74 11.60 4.07
C HIS A 444 22.39 11.25 3.51
N ASP A 445 21.34 11.84 4.04
CA ASP A 445 19.95 11.62 3.68
C ASP A 445 19.13 12.91 3.46
N ASP A 446 19.76 14.09 3.61
CA ASP A 446 19.11 15.39 3.58
C ASP A 446 18.39 15.68 2.23
N GLN A 447 18.99 15.25 1.10
CA GLN A 447 18.39 15.43 -0.23
C GLN A 447 17.26 14.41 -0.46
N ALA A 448 17.41 13.19 0.08
CA ALA A 448 16.35 12.17 0.02
C ALA A 448 15.14 12.60 0.87
N ASP A 449 15.36 13.22 2.03
CA ASP A 449 14.30 13.77 2.88
C ASP A 449 13.56 14.91 2.21
N SER A 450 14.27 15.93 1.70
CA SER A 450 13.67 17.03 0.94
C SER A 450 12.87 16.54 -0.28
N THR A 451 13.40 15.51 -0.99
CA THR A 451 12.73 14.92 -2.16
C THR A 451 11.48 14.15 -1.77
N SER A 452 11.56 13.28 -0.76
CA SER A 452 10.42 12.48 -0.30
C SER A 452 9.29 13.36 0.19
N GLN A 453 9.60 14.42 0.95
CA GLN A 453 8.65 15.44 1.38
C GLN A 453 7.97 16.15 0.19
N ALA A 454 8.76 16.56 -0.83
CA ALA A 454 8.24 17.20 -2.02
C ALA A 454 7.25 16.31 -2.79
N LEU A 455 7.64 15.05 -3.04
CA LEU A 455 6.83 14.10 -3.81
C LEU A 455 5.59 13.64 -3.04
N ASP A 456 5.69 13.48 -1.72
CA ASP A 456 4.57 13.11 -0.85
C ASP A 456 3.51 14.22 -0.83
N TRP A 457 3.92 15.45 -0.56
CA TRP A 457 3.02 16.60 -0.59
C TRP A 457 2.39 16.79 -1.98
N ALA A 458 3.16 16.61 -3.07
CA ALA A 458 2.63 16.76 -4.41
C ALA A 458 1.54 15.73 -4.74
N LYS A 459 1.58 14.51 -4.18
CA LYS A 459 0.51 13.51 -4.32
C LYS A 459 -0.82 14.00 -3.74
N GLU A 460 -0.80 14.58 -2.55
CA GLU A 460 -2.00 15.07 -1.89
C GLU A 460 -2.68 16.19 -2.70
N GLN A 461 -1.89 17.01 -3.39
CA GLN A 461 -2.41 18.07 -4.26
C GLN A 461 -3.12 17.54 -5.52
N TYR A 462 -2.92 16.27 -5.90
CA TYR A 462 -3.65 15.69 -7.04
C TYR A 462 -5.16 15.52 -6.77
N PHE A 463 -5.57 15.37 -5.53
CA PHE A 463 -6.99 15.19 -5.18
C PHE A 463 -7.76 16.52 -5.15
N ALA A 464 -7.10 17.63 -4.87
CA ALA A 464 -7.71 18.96 -4.88
C ALA A 464 -7.83 19.55 -6.31
N PHE A 465 -6.97 19.14 -7.21
CA PHE A 465 -6.81 19.72 -8.54
C PHE A 465 -7.99 19.49 -9.51
N PRO A 466 -8.65 18.30 -9.58
CA PRO A 466 -9.78 18.10 -10.49
C PRO A 466 -10.95 19.04 -10.23
N LEU A 467 -11.19 19.40 -8.97
CA LEU A 467 -12.27 20.32 -8.60
C LEU A 467 -11.92 21.77 -8.98
N LEU A 468 -10.67 22.17 -8.74
CA LEU A 468 -10.16 23.50 -9.11
C LEU A 468 -10.13 23.66 -10.65
N GLU A 469 -9.71 22.62 -11.37
CA GLU A 469 -9.71 22.58 -12.83
C GLU A 469 -11.15 22.60 -13.39
N TYR A 470 -12.08 21.91 -12.76
CA TYR A 470 -13.49 22.00 -13.10
C TYR A 470 -14.01 23.44 -12.98
N TYR A 471 -13.77 24.13 -11.85
CA TYR A 471 -14.18 25.53 -11.67
C TYR A 471 -13.45 26.48 -12.59
N ARG A 472 -12.17 26.26 -12.89
CA ARG A 472 -11.41 27.05 -13.87
C ARG A 472 -12.01 26.90 -15.28
N ARG A 473 -12.34 25.70 -15.71
CA ARG A 473 -13.00 25.43 -16.99
C ARG A 473 -14.38 26.05 -17.05
N GLU A 474 -15.11 26.01 -15.96
CA GLU A 474 -16.43 26.62 -15.89
C GLU A 474 -16.36 28.16 -15.94
N ALA A 475 -15.41 28.74 -15.23
CA ALA A 475 -15.14 30.19 -15.30
C ALA A 475 -14.70 30.61 -16.71
N LEU A 476 -13.86 29.82 -17.38
CA LEU A 476 -13.42 30.05 -18.75
C LEU A 476 -14.61 29.93 -19.73
N ARG A 477 -15.47 28.94 -19.56
CA ARG A 477 -16.70 28.75 -20.34
C ARG A 477 -17.58 29.99 -20.27
N LEU A 478 -17.82 30.53 -19.06
CA LEU A 478 -18.61 31.74 -18.84
C LEU A 478 -17.93 32.98 -19.47
N ARG A 479 -16.61 33.12 -19.29
CA ARG A 479 -15.83 34.23 -19.86
C ARG A 479 -15.88 34.24 -21.39
N LEU A 480 -15.73 33.08 -22.02
CA LEU A 480 -15.70 32.92 -23.47
C LEU A 480 -17.10 32.71 -24.08
N LYS A 481 -18.17 32.78 -23.27
CA LYS A 481 -19.57 32.59 -23.70
C LYS A 481 -19.80 31.27 -24.46
N LEU A 482 -19.11 30.20 -24.05
CA LEU A 482 -19.26 28.88 -24.65
C LEU A 482 -20.53 28.21 -24.14
N GLY A 483 -21.46 27.86 -25.03
CA GLY A 483 -22.72 27.20 -24.67
C GLY A 483 -22.53 25.75 -24.21
N ASP A 484 -23.53 25.18 -23.52
CA ASP A 484 -23.48 23.83 -22.93
C ASP A 484 -23.34 22.69 -23.96
N ARG A 485 -23.62 22.97 -25.22
CA ARG A 485 -23.45 22.06 -26.36
C ARG A 485 -21.99 21.69 -26.59
N TYR A 486 -21.03 22.54 -26.13
CA TYR A 486 -19.62 22.40 -26.39
C TYR A 486 -18.85 21.98 -25.14
N ARG A 487 -17.82 21.15 -25.31
CA ARG A 487 -16.84 20.83 -24.26
C ARG A 487 -15.42 21.18 -24.69
N PHE A 488 -14.62 21.63 -23.75
CA PHE A 488 -13.20 21.85 -24.01
C PHE A 488 -12.48 20.51 -24.20
N ILE A 489 -11.64 20.45 -25.24
CA ILE A 489 -10.69 19.35 -25.46
C ILE A 489 -9.26 19.80 -25.25
N GLN A 490 -8.99 21.12 -25.40
CA GLN A 490 -7.74 21.76 -25.07
C GLN A 490 -8.04 23.14 -24.46
N CYS A 491 -7.44 23.46 -23.31
CA CYS A 491 -7.74 24.67 -22.54
C CYS A 491 -6.46 25.39 -22.12
N ASP A 492 -5.40 25.31 -22.88
CA ASP A 492 -4.15 26.01 -22.56
C ASP A 492 -4.22 27.41 -23.18
N GLU A 493 -4.31 28.44 -22.32
CA GLU A 493 -4.42 29.82 -22.79
C GLU A 493 -3.16 30.31 -23.52
N ASP A 494 -2.02 29.63 -23.30
CA ASP A 494 -0.74 29.98 -23.93
C ASP A 494 -0.49 29.21 -25.23
N GLU A 495 -1.19 28.10 -25.47
CA GLU A 495 -1.03 27.31 -26.69
C GLU A 495 -2.23 27.46 -27.62
N GLU A 496 -3.36 26.95 -27.22
CA GLU A 496 -4.59 26.98 -28.01
C GLU A 496 -5.80 26.57 -27.18
N ILE A 497 -6.92 27.25 -27.30
CA ILE A 497 -8.19 26.86 -26.68
C ILE A 497 -9.08 26.23 -27.73
N ILE A 498 -9.34 24.93 -27.60
CA ILE A 498 -10.15 24.16 -28.53
C ILE A 498 -11.35 23.53 -27.79
N ALA A 499 -12.51 23.63 -28.40
CA ALA A 499 -13.72 22.97 -27.95
C ALA A 499 -14.32 22.08 -29.05
N VAL A 500 -15.12 21.08 -28.66
CA VAL A 500 -15.83 20.19 -29.55
C VAL A 500 -17.33 20.23 -29.28
N ASP A 501 -18.10 20.31 -30.32
CA ASP A 501 -19.56 20.17 -30.29
C ASP A 501 -19.93 18.73 -29.92
N ASN A 502 -20.60 18.54 -28.79
CA ASN A 502 -21.00 17.22 -28.31
C ASN A 502 -22.03 16.50 -29.21
N THR A 503 -22.71 17.24 -30.08
CA THR A 503 -23.75 16.69 -30.98
C THR A 503 -23.17 16.32 -32.34
N THR A 504 -22.34 17.18 -32.93
CA THR A 504 -21.81 17.01 -34.29
C THR A 504 -20.37 16.49 -34.33
N GLY A 505 -19.63 16.57 -33.23
CA GLY A 505 -18.21 16.28 -33.19
C GLY A 505 -17.31 17.34 -33.83
N GLN A 506 -17.90 18.45 -34.35
CA GLN A 506 -17.14 19.54 -34.93
C GLN A 506 -16.26 20.23 -33.90
N LYS A 507 -15.01 20.50 -34.25
CA LYS A 507 -14.07 21.21 -33.39
C LYS A 507 -14.05 22.70 -33.74
N ILE A 508 -13.97 23.54 -32.71
CA ILE A 508 -13.82 24.98 -32.83
C ILE A 508 -12.65 25.44 -31.97
N ARG A 509 -11.99 26.52 -32.36
CA ARG A 509 -10.84 27.10 -31.67
C ARG A 509 -11.13 28.57 -31.31
N TRP A 510 -10.60 29.02 -30.17
CA TRP A 510 -10.65 30.44 -29.78
C TRP A 510 -9.49 31.21 -30.43
N ASN A 511 -9.78 32.26 -31.19
CA ASN A 511 -8.77 33.10 -31.86
C ASN A 511 -8.39 34.36 -31.07
N GLY A 512 -8.79 34.47 -29.80
CA GLY A 512 -8.59 35.65 -28.96
C GLY A 512 -9.81 36.56 -28.89
N GLN A 513 -10.73 36.51 -29.85
CA GLN A 513 -11.90 37.40 -29.94
C GLN A 513 -13.23 36.65 -30.10
N TYR A 514 -13.25 35.56 -30.88
CA TYR A 514 -14.41 34.71 -31.12
C TYR A 514 -14.02 33.28 -31.47
N TRP A 515 -15.01 32.38 -31.49
CA TRP A 515 -14.82 30.98 -31.87
C TRP A 515 -14.83 30.83 -33.40
N VAL A 516 -13.84 30.08 -33.94
CA VAL A 516 -13.72 29.74 -35.38
C VAL A 516 -13.62 28.23 -35.53
N ASP A 517 -13.95 27.72 -36.73
CA ASP A 517 -13.78 26.31 -37.05
C ASP A 517 -12.30 25.89 -36.94
N TYR A 518 -12.05 24.70 -36.38
CA TYR A 518 -10.72 24.15 -36.20
C TYR A 518 -10.36 23.20 -37.33
N THR A 519 -9.33 23.54 -38.09
CA THR A 519 -8.73 22.66 -39.11
C THR A 519 -7.30 22.33 -38.67
N PRO A 520 -6.95 21.02 -38.45
CA PRO A 520 -5.60 20.65 -38.06
C PRO A 520 -4.59 21.00 -39.14
N GLY A 521 -3.52 21.75 -38.77
CA GLY A 521 -2.39 22.06 -39.67
C GLY A 521 -2.41 23.46 -40.32
N GLU A 522 -3.41 24.31 -40.10
CA GLU A 522 -3.40 25.71 -40.55
C GLU A 522 -2.72 26.62 -39.53
N THR A 523 -1.51 27.09 -39.86
CA THR A 523 -0.84 28.19 -39.17
C THR A 523 -1.52 29.53 -39.55
N HIS A 524 -1.64 30.42 -38.57
CA HIS A 524 -2.29 31.72 -38.69
C HIS A 524 -1.97 32.48 -39.97
N ASN A 525 -2.99 32.76 -40.78
CA ASN A 525 -3.02 33.86 -41.69
C ASN A 525 -4.21 34.76 -41.33
N GLU A 526 -3.96 36.00 -40.98
CA GLU A 526 -4.88 36.96 -40.35
C GLU A 526 -6.11 37.41 -41.17
N GLN A 527 -6.47 36.73 -42.26
CA GLN A 527 -7.55 37.17 -43.14
C GLN A 527 -8.46 36.04 -43.59
N GLN A 528 -9.42 35.66 -42.74
CA GLN A 528 -10.64 35.01 -43.21
C GLN A 528 -11.88 35.56 -42.47
N PRO A 529 -13.06 35.72 -43.16
CA PRO A 529 -14.23 36.34 -42.56
C PRO A 529 -14.93 35.39 -41.58
N ALA A 530 -15.29 35.97 -40.45
CA ALA A 530 -15.96 35.31 -39.35
C ALA A 530 -17.30 34.66 -39.77
N VAL A 531 -17.49 33.37 -39.43
CA VAL A 531 -18.80 32.79 -39.38
C VAL A 531 -19.55 33.38 -38.17
N ARG A 532 -20.51 34.28 -38.43
CA ARG A 532 -21.38 34.83 -37.39
C ARG A 532 -22.32 33.71 -36.94
N PHE A 533 -22.06 33.14 -35.77
CA PHE A 533 -23.08 32.38 -35.06
C PHE A 533 -24.21 33.35 -34.68
N GLY A 534 -25.43 33.04 -35.12
CA GLY A 534 -26.60 33.86 -34.90
C GLY A 534 -26.82 34.14 -33.42
N SER A 535 -27.19 35.37 -33.12
CA SER A 535 -27.62 35.80 -31.80
C SER A 535 -28.73 34.87 -31.28
N PRO A 536 -28.74 34.50 -29.99
CA PRO A 536 -29.86 33.74 -29.45
C PRO A 536 -31.14 34.56 -29.59
N LEU A 537 -32.14 33.99 -30.23
CA LEU A 537 -33.53 34.50 -30.26
C LEU A 537 -34.01 34.62 -28.81
N VAL A 538 -34.14 35.85 -28.35
CA VAL A 538 -34.92 36.20 -27.17
C VAL A 538 -36.38 35.93 -27.50
N THR A 539 -36.91 34.80 -27.13
CA THR A 539 -38.34 34.59 -27.08
C THR A 539 -38.88 35.36 -25.88
N LYS A 540 -39.53 36.49 -26.16
CA LYS A 540 -40.51 37.08 -25.23
C LYS A 540 -41.66 36.07 -25.12
N GLN A 541 -41.91 35.60 -23.90
CA GLN A 541 -43.22 35.09 -23.53
C GLN A 541 -44.00 36.22 -22.86
N ASP A 542 -45.17 36.44 -23.37
CA ASP A 542 -46.26 37.16 -22.70
C ASP A 542 -46.75 36.41 -21.45
#